data_f1cb1fcfb9e6a164509c5b40c4278671
#
_entry.id   f1cb1fcfb9e6a164509c5b40c4278671
#
_cell.length_a   1.000
_cell.length_b   1.000
_cell.length_c   1.000
_cell.angle_alpha   90.00
_cell.angle_beta   90.00
_cell.angle_gamma   90.00
#
_symmetry.space_group_name_H-M   'P 1'
#
loop_
_entity.id
_entity.type
_entity.pdbx_description
1 polymer ?
#
loop_
_entity_poly.entity_id
_entity_poly.type
_entity_poly.pdbx_seq_one_letter_code
_entity_poly.pdbx_strand_id
1 'polypeptide(L)'
;MIVYKEITPLTQNDVFIIINSEKIGFDYPIHYHSAYELTLILNSSGNRIVGDSVEKYSSHDLVLIGPEIYHRWDDDDIAPENRNNAHVITIQFSKDLFNKTLFLKESFSSIKNLLKDSQRGIKFSDETFNIIAGKMKNLTSVKKFDSAMEFLEILNTLSLSKHKKYLASEGFTSIKEDVKGDRVNTMYSYILTHFNDSNLRITELAQESNMSTSAFGHFFKKSTNKSFTQFVVDMRLGYASKLLLNSNHSISEIAYESGFNNIANFNRLFKKNKFITPKQYRQNLKPSNDFNWEKQLSPNQFMPPDNYLIK
;
A
#
# COMPACT_ATOMS: atom_id res chain seq x y z
N MET A 1 -0.35 3.45 -14.78
CA MET A 1 0.59 3.05 -13.70
C MET A 1 0.61 1.55 -13.64
N ILE A 2 1.75 0.96 -13.68
CA ILE A 2 1.89 -0.49 -13.63
C ILE A 2 1.78 -0.91 -12.16
N VAL A 3 1.00 -1.93 -11.87
CA VAL A 3 0.99 -2.61 -10.58
C VAL A 3 2.11 -3.63 -10.61
N TYR A 4 2.95 -3.62 -9.61
CA TYR A 4 4.12 -4.49 -9.58
C TYR A 4 3.90 -5.68 -8.66
N LYS A 5 4.38 -6.83 -9.05
CA LYS A 5 4.60 -7.92 -8.11
C LYS A 5 5.98 -7.75 -7.49
N GLU A 6 6.03 -7.57 -6.20
CA GLU A 6 7.29 -7.53 -5.48
C GLU A 6 7.80 -8.96 -5.27
N ILE A 7 9.07 -9.17 -5.57
CA ILE A 7 9.78 -10.37 -5.18
C ILE A 7 10.45 -10.07 -3.85
N THR A 8 9.84 -10.55 -2.77
CA THR A 8 10.43 -10.39 -1.44
C THR A 8 11.75 -11.18 -1.37
N PRO A 9 12.80 -10.65 -0.73
CA PRO A 9 14.08 -11.35 -0.62
C PRO A 9 14.05 -12.51 0.40
N LEU A 10 12.87 -12.95 0.82
CA LEU A 10 12.68 -14.08 1.72
C LEU A 10 13.14 -15.38 1.07
N THR A 11 13.95 -16.14 1.78
CA THR A 11 14.34 -17.51 1.43
C THR A 11 13.60 -18.53 2.30
N GLN A 12 13.70 -19.83 1.95
CA GLN A 12 13.12 -20.91 2.75
C GLN A 12 13.74 -21.07 4.15
N ASN A 13 14.92 -20.47 4.36
CA ASN A 13 15.64 -20.55 5.62
C ASN A 13 15.30 -19.39 6.57
N ASP A 14 14.59 -18.38 6.08
CA ASP A 14 14.25 -17.19 6.86
C ASP A 14 12.92 -17.37 7.58
N VAL A 15 12.90 -17.07 8.87
CA VAL A 15 11.65 -16.93 9.63
C VAL A 15 10.95 -15.64 9.20
N PHE A 16 11.72 -14.55 9.07
CA PHE A 16 11.28 -13.25 8.58
C PHE A 16 12.49 -12.46 8.10
N ILE A 17 12.23 -11.39 7.36
CA ILE A 17 13.20 -10.34 7.11
C ILE A 17 12.71 -9.05 7.76
N ILE A 18 13.65 -8.20 8.16
CA ILE A 18 13.37 -6.89 8.73
C ILE A 18 14.10 -5.82 7.93
N ILE A 19 13.36 -4.78 7.54
CA ILE A 19 13.86 -3.63 6.81
C ILE A 19 13.67 -2.42 7.72
N ASN A 20 14.77 -1.80 8.12
CA ASN A 20 14.77 -0.56 8.91
C ASN A 20 15.19 0.59 8.01
N SER A 21 14.26 1.44 7.63
CA SER A 21 14.48 2.58 6.73
C SER A 21 14.42 3.87 7.52
N GLU A 22 15.58 4.51 7.64
CA GLU A 22 15.71 5.84 8.26
C GLU A 22 16.02 6.89 7.19
N LYS A 23 15.42 8.07 7.30
CA LYS A 23 15.63 9.22 6.41
C LYS A 23 15.17 9.03 4.95
N ILE A 24 14.47 7.95 4.66
CA ILE A 24 13.94 7.64 3.34
C ILE A 24 12.43 7.53 3.47
N GLY A 25 11.71 8.42 2.79
CA GLY A 25 10.27 8.34 2.67
C GLY A 25 9.82 7.18 1.78
N PHE A 26 8.53 6.91 1.78
CA PHE A 26 7.96 5.91 0.88
C PHE A 26 7.91 6.45 -0.56
N ASP A 27 8.58 5.78 -1.47
CA ASP A 27 8.48 6.01 -2.92
C ASP A 27 8.35 4.68 -3.68
N TYR A 28 7.61 3.73 -3.10
CA TYR A 28 7.35 2.46 -3.76
C TYR A 28 6.10 2.57 -4.64
N PRO A 29 6.10 1.95 -5.84
CA PRO A 29 4.89 1.85 -6.66
C PRO A 29 3.82 1.03 -5.93
N ILE A 30 2.57 1.07 -6.42
CA ILE A 30 1.56 0.11 -5.96
C ILE A 30 2.06 -1.29 -6.31
N HIS A 31 2.10 -2.14 -5.30
CA HIS A 31 2.61 -3.50 -5.44
C HIS A 31 1.83 -4.50 -4.57
N TYR A 32 2.10 -5.76 -4.80
CA TYR A 32 1.64 -6.88 -3.99
C TYR A 32 2.73 -7.96 -3.95
N HIS A 33 2.70 -8.80 -2.94
CA HIS A 33 3.62 -9.93 -2.76
C HIS A 33 2.96 -11.09 -2.03
N SER A 34 3.58 -12.27 -2.09
CA SER A 34 3.06 -13.49 -1.46
C SER A 34 3.37 -13.62 0.05
N ALA A 35 4.07 -12.66 0.62
CA ALA A 35 4.40 -12.62 2.04
C ALA A 35 3.35 -11.86 2.85
N TYR A 36 3.30 -12.09 4.16
CA TYR A 36 2.72 -11.14 5.11
C TYR A 36 3.67 -9.97 5.30
N GLU A 37 3.11 -8.78 5.55
CA GLU A 37 3.88 -7.58 5.85
C GLU A 37 3.35 -6.87 7.08
N LEU A 38 4.22 -6.60 8.05
CA LEU A 38 3.94 -5.75 9.20
C LEU A 38 4.77 -4.47 9.08
N THR A 39 4.10 -3.35 8.82
CA THR A 39 4.74 -2.03 8.66
C THR A 39 4.44 -1.16 9.85
N LEU A 40 5.50 -0.66 10.48
CA LEU A 40 5.51 0.29 11.59
C LEU A 40 6.06 1.63 11.11
N ILE A 41 5.24 2.67 11.12
CA ILE A 41 5.64 4.03 10.75
C ILE A 41 5.84 4.85 12.03
N LEU A 42 7.10 5.11 12.36
CA LEU A 42 7.48 5.89 13.53
C LEU A 42 7.39 7.39 13.27
N ASN A 43 7.80 7.80 12.07
CA ASN A 43 7.75 9.19 11.63
C ASN A 43 7.59 9.27 10.12
N SER A 44 6.40 9.58 9.67
CA SER A 44 5.98 9.95 8.32
C SER A 44 4.49 10.25 8.30
N SER A 45 4.00 10.88 7.24
CA SER A 45 2.57 11.07 6.98
C SER A 45 2.30 11.07 5.49
N GLY A 46 1.07 10.72 5.09
CA GLY A 46 0.72 10.70 3.68
C GLY A 46 -0.57 9.97 3.37
N ASN A 47 -0.62 9.36 2.18
CA ASN A 47 -1.74 8.54 1.78
C ASN A 47 -1.32 7.08 1.77
N ARG A 48 -2.17 6.22 2.30
CA ARG A 48 -2.02 4.77 2.27
C ARG A 48 -3.10 4.16 1.42
N ILE A 49 -2.70 3.25 0.53
CA ILE A 49 -3.59 2.38 -0.23
C ILE A 49 -3.41 0.97 0.31
N VAL A 50 -4.49 0.31 0.72
CA VAL A 50 -4.51 -1.11 1.08
C VAL A 50 -5.78 -1.72 0.53
N GLY A 51 -5.66 -2.61 -0.45
CA GLY A 51 -6.81 -3.12 -1.17
C GLY A 51 -7.64 -1.99 -1.77
N ASP A 52 -8.90 -1.91 -1.38
CA ASP A 52 -9.86 -0.88 -1.81
C ASP A 52 -9.92 0.35 -0.90
N SER A 53 -9.07 0.41 0.11
CA SER A 53 -8.99 1.56 1.00
C SER A 53 -7.94 2.55 0.54
N VAL A 54 -8.32 3.83 0.50
CA VAL A 54 -7.40 4.96 0.34
C VAL A 54 -7.62 5.91 1.52
N GLU A 55 -6.67 5.92 2.44
CA GLU A 55 -6.76 6.71 3.67
C GLU A 55 -5.49 7.53 3.90
N LYS A 56 -5.62 8.64 4.61
CA LYS A 56 -4.45 9.33 5.16
C LYS A 56 -3.87 8.52 6.33
N TYR A 57 -2.55 8.50 6.41
CA TYR A 57 -1.84 8.03 7.58
C TYR A 57 -0.97 9.15 8.15
N SER A 58 -0.58 9.01 9.38
CA SER A 58 0.36 9.89 10.09
C SER A 58 1.34 9.03 10.88
N SER A 59 2.31 9.66 11.53
CA SER A 59 3.16 8.99 12.51
C SER A 59 2.33 8.13 13.48
N HIS A 60 2.92 7.06 13.98
CA HIS A 60 2.24 6.04 14.80
C HIS A 60 1.24 5.17 14.01
N ASP A 61 1.53 4.88 12.74
CA ASP A 61 0.74 3.93 11.95
C ASP A 61 1.36 2.53 12.05
N LEU A 62 0.57 1.54 12.46
CA LEU A 62 0.96 0.13 12.54
C LEU A 62 -0.05 -0.70 11.76
N VAL A 63 0.41 -1.34 10.70
CA VAL A 63 -0.46 -2.06 9.76
C VAL A 63 0.11 -3.45 9.46
N LEU A 64 -0.75 -4.46 9.57
CA LEU A 64 -0.47 -5.82 9.10
C LEU A 64 -1.26 -6.09 7.81
N ILE A 65 -0.54 -6.49 6.76
CA ILE A 65 -1.08 -6.82 5.44
C ILE A 65 -0.88 -8.31 5.17
N GLY A 66 -1.94 -8.95 4.69
CA GLY A 66 -1.90 -10.34 4.24
C GLY A 66 -1.29 -10.48 2.83
N PRO A 67 -0.96 -11.73 2.43
CA PRO A 67 -0.47 -12.01 1.09
C PRO A 67 -1.42 -11.57 -0.01
N GLU A 68 -0.84 -11.20 -1.16
CA GLU A 68 -1.54 -10.88 -2.40
C GLU A 68 -2.50 -9.67 -2.31
N ILE A 69 -2.29 -8.77 -1.35
CA ILE A 69 -3.06 -7.53 -1.23
C ILE A 69 -2.28 -6.39 -1.87
N TYR A 70 -2.93 -5.65 -2.76
CA TYR A 70 -2.37 -4.42 -3.30
C TYR A 70 -2.20 -3.39 -2.20
N HIS A 71 -1.00 -2.82 -2.10
CA HIS A 71 -0.75 -1.79 -1.12
C HIS A 71 0.33 -0.80 -1.58
N ARG A 72 0.29 0.37 -0.96
CA ARG A 72 1.25 1.45 -1.15
C ARG A 72 1.11 2.48 -0.04
N TRP A 73 2.23 3.02 0.38
CA TRP A 73 2.30 4.27 1.12
C TRP A 73 2.90 5.35 0.23
N ASP A 74 2.30 6.53 0.23
CA ASP A 74 2.82 7.74 -0.38
C ASP A 74 3.04 8.75 0.72
N ASP A 75 4.25 9.25 0.89
CA ASP A 75 4.47 10.36 1.81
C ASP A 75 3.72 11.60 1.33
N ASP A 76 3.01 12.27 2.24
CA ASP A 76 2.66 13.67 2.02
C ASP A 76 3.99 14.42 1.92
N ASP A 77 4.10 15.27 0.89
CA ASP A 77 5.29 16.05 0.67
C ASP A 77 5.55 16.97 1.87
N ILE A 78 6.26 16.42 2.78
CA ILE A 78 6.86 17.16 3.86
C ILE A 78 7.94 18.02 3.22
N ALA A 79 8.03 19.28 3.62
CA ALA A 79 9.11 20.16 3.22
C ALA A 79 10.46 19.40 3.23
N PRO A 80 11.35 19.67 2.27
CA PRO A 80 12.61 18.89 2.12
C PRO A 80 13.38 18.70 3.43
N GLU A 81 13.30 19.65 4.34
CA GLU A 81 13.86 19.61 5.68
C GLU A 81 13.25 18.49 6.59
N ASN A 82 12.02 18.08 6.33
CA ASN A 82 11.32 17.05 7.14
C ASN A 82 11.37 15.65 6.50
N ARG A 83 11.73 15.52 5.20
CA ARG A 83 11.93 14.22 4.55
C ARG A 83 13.05 13.40 5.21
N ASN A 84 14.03 14.06 5.77
CA ASN A 84 15.16 13.43 6.45
C ASN A 84 14.78 12.74 7.79
N ASN A 85 13.52 12.80 8.21
CA ASN A 85 13.07 12.27 9.48
C ASN A 85 12.12 11.07 9.34
N ALA A 86 11.81 10.61 8.13
CA ALA A 86 10.99 9.41 7.95
C ALA A 86 11.71 8.21 8.58
N HIS A 87 10.98 7.44 9.40
CA HIS A 87 11.49 6.23 10.03
C HIS A 87 10.42 5.16 9.98
N VAL A 88 10.73 4.09 9.27
CA VAL A 88 9.83 2.97 9.02
C VAL A 88 10.55 1.66 9.28
N ILE A 89 9.89 0.75 9.97
CA ILE A 89 10.36 -0.62 10.17
C ILE A 89 9.34 -1.56 9.56
N THR A 90 9.76 -2.39 8.61
CA THR A 90 8.92 -3.37 7.94
C THR A 90 9.43 -4.77 8.21
N ILE A 91 8.53 -5.68 8.60
CA ILE A 91 8.81 -7.11 8.73
C ILE A 91 8.02 -7.83 7.65
N GLN A 92 8.70 -8.64 6.82
CA GLN A 92 8.04 -9.54 5.88
C GLN A 92 8.32 -10.98 6.26
N PHE A 93 7.31 -11.85 6.17
CA PHE A 93 7.44 -13.28 6.49
C PHE A 93 6.56 -14.13 5.59
N SER A 94 6.99 -15.38 5.35
CA SER A 94 6.34 -16.28 4.41
C SER A 94 4.93 -16.66 4.85
N LYS A 95 4.00 -16.74 3.89
CA LYS A 95 2.66 -17.31 4.12
C LYS A 95 2.71 -18.77 4.59
N ASP A 96 3.79 -19.49 4.27
CA ASP A 96 3.99 -20.88 4.59
C ASP A 96 4.81 -21.11 5.87
N LEU A 97 5.17 -20.03 6.59
CA LEU A 97 5.94 -20.08 7.85
C LEU A 97 5.23 -20.96 8.89
N PHE A 98 3.93 -20.83 9.00
CA PHE A 98 3.11 -21.65 9.89
C PHE A 98 2.38 -22.71 9.09
N ASN A 99 2.80 -23.95 9.22
CA ASN A 99 2.15 -25.06 8.54
C ASN A 99 0.75 -25.34 9.12
N LYS A 100 -0.06 -26.09 8.35
CA LYS A 100 -1.43 -26.42 8.74
C LYS A 100 -1.49 -27.14 10.09
N THR A 101 -0.51 -28.00 10.39
CA THR A 101 -0.46 -28.79 11.64
C THR A 101 -0.28 -27.89 12.86
N LEU A 102 0.57 -26.86 12.76
CA LEU A 102 0.77 -25.89 13.85
C LEU A 102 -0.50 -25.11 14.12
N PHE A 103 -1.21 -24.69 13.08
CA PHE A 103 -2.48 -23.97 13.19
C PHE A 103 -3.68 -24.81 13.68
N LEU A 104 -3.53 -26.12 13.81
CA LEU A 104 -4.49 -26.98 14.50
C LEU A 104 -4.32 -26.96 16.03
N LYS A 105 -3.19 -26.43 16.51
CA LYS A 105 -2.96 -26.30 17.96
C LYS A 105 -3.68 -25.08 18.50
N GLU A 106 -4.41 -25.28 19.61
CA GLU A 106 -5.21 -24.24 20.25
C GLU A 106 -4.37 -22.98 20.60
N SER A 107 -3.14 -23.20 21.07
CA SER A 107 -2.19 -22.12 21.40
C SER A 107 -1.88 -21.15 20.26
N PHE A 108 -2.11 -21.54 19.00
CA PHE A 108 -1.89 -20.72 17.82
C PHE A 108 -3.18 -20.17 17.19
N SER A 109 -4.34 -20.46 17.80
CA SER A 109 -5.65 -20.07 17.25
C SER A 109 -5.78 -18.54 17.07
N SER A 110 -5.29 -17.75 18.03
CA SER A 110 -5.33 -16.29 17.97
C SER A 110 -4.46 -15.75 16.83
N ILE A 111 -3.24 -16.27 16.66
CA ILE A 111 -2.33 -15.88 15.57
C ILE A 111 -2.93 -16.31 14.22
N LYS A 112 -3.49 -17.52 14.12
CA LYS A 112 -4.18 -17.98 12.92
C LYS A 112 -5.30 -17.03 12.51
N ASN A 113 -6.14 -16.60 13.46
CA ASN A 113 -7.22 -15.67 13.21
C ASN A 113 -6.68 -14.29 12.79
N LEU A 114 -5.64 -13.77 13.45
CA LEU A 114 -4.95 -12.55 13.07
C LEU A 114 -4.49 -12.60 11.61
N LEU A 115 -3.79 -13.66 11.22
CA LEU A 115 -3.27 -13.83 9.87
C LEU A 115 -4.39 -14.02 8.82
N LYS A 116 -5.49 -14.66 9.18
CA LYS A 116 -6.69 -14.72 8.34
C LYS A 116 -7.30 -13.33 8.14
N ASP A 117 -7.45 -12.57 9.21
CA ASP A 117 -8.05 -11.24 9.20
C ASP A 117 -7.18 -10.23 8.44
N SER A 118 -5.86 -10.42 8.43
CA SER A 118 -4.92 -9.55 7.71
C SER A 118 -5.12 -9.54 6.20
N GLN A 119 -5.92 -10.48 5.66
CA GLN A 119 -6.37 -10.45 4.26
C GLN A 119 -7.22 -9.21 3.91
N ARG A 120 -7.57 -8.40 4.89
CA ARG A 120 -8.25 -7.12 4.71
C ARG A 120 -7.36 -5.93 5.10
N GLY A 121 -6.08 -6.17 5.40
CA GLY A 121 -5.23 -5.18 6.05
C GLY A 121 -5.79 -4.78 7.41
N ILE A 122 -4.97 -4.81 8.43
CA ILE A 122 -5.36 -4.46 9.80
C ILE A 122 -4.53 -3.28 10.26
N LYS A 123 -5.19 -2.16 10.58
CA LYS A 123 -4.59 -1.07 11.34
C LYS A 123 -4.84 -1.27 12.83
N PHE A 124 -3.77 -1.14 13.63
CA PHE A 124 -3.84 -1.26 15.09
C PHE A 124 -3.97 0.11 15.77
N SER A 125 -4.44 0.09 17.01
CA SER A 125 -4.56 1.29 17.84
C SER A 125 -3.21 1.81 18.32
N ASP A 126 -3.18 3.06 18.77
CA ASP A 126 -1.98 3.69 19.34
C ASP A 126 -1.47 2.94 20.60
N GLU A 127 -2.36 2.34 21.39
CA GLU A 127 -1.97 1.49 22.52
C GLU A 127 -1.15 0.29 22.06
N THR A 128 -1.63 -0.42 21.03
CA THR A 128 -0.92 -1.56 20.45
C THR A 128 0.38 -1.10 19.76
N PHE A 129 0.33 0.03 19.05
CA PHE A 129 1.51 0.63 18.44
C PHE A 129 2.62 0.85 19.47
N ASN A 130 2.34 1.46 20.61
CA ASN A 130 3.34 1.78 21.63
C ASN A 130 4.04 0.52 22.17
N ILE A 131 3.30 -0.58 22.34
CA ILE A 131 3.86 -1.87 22.78
C ILE A 131 4.76 -2.46 21.68
N ILE A 132 4.27 -2.47 20.45
CA ILE A 132 4.92 -3.12 19.31
C ILE A 132 6.15 -2.32 18.83
N ALA A 133 6.11 -0.99 18.91
CA ALA A 133 7.21 -0.14 18.47
C ALA A 133 8.51 -0.45 19.21
N GLY A 134 8.45 -0.67 20.53
CA GLY A 134 9.60 -1.09 21.32
C GLY A 134 10.15 -2.44 20.86
N LYS A 135 9.28 -3.43 20.66
CA LYS A 135 9.64 -4.78 20.22
C LYS A 135 10.24 -4.79 18.80
N MET A 136 9.62 -4.08 17.84
CA MET A 136 10.14 -4.01 16.47
C MET A 136 11.50 -3.29 16.40
N LYS A 137 11.70 -2.25 17.20
CA LYS A 137 13.02 -1.61 17.33
C LYS A 137 14.07 -2.58 17.92
N ASN A 138 13.71 -3.31 18.98
CA ASN A 138 14.60 -4.31 19.57
C ASN A 138 14.98 -5.39 18.55
N LEU A 139 14.01 -5.84 17.76
CA LEU A 139 14.18 -6.89 16.75
C LEU A 139 15.24 -6.54 15.69
N THR A 140 15.50 -5.25 15.43
CA THR A 140 16.58 -4.84 14.50
C THR A 140 17.99 -5.19 14.98
N SER A 141 18.17 -5.44 16.28
CA SER A 141 19.46 -5.74 16.92
C SER A 141 19.61 -7.18 17.40
N VAL A 142 18.49 -7.85 17.71
CA VAL A 142 18.45 -9.24 18.21
C VAL A 142 18.66 -10.23 17.04
N LYS A 143 19.30 -11.36 17.32
CA LYS A 143 19.69 -12.33 16.28
C LYS A 143 19.34 -13.78 16.68
N LYS A 144 19.31 -14.65 15.67
CA LYS A 144 19.12 -16.09 15.83
C LYS A 144 17.80 -16.44 16.51
N PHE A 145 17.84 -17.35 17.48
CA PHE A 145 16.65 -17.87 18.17
C PHE A 145 15.88 -16.77 18.91
N ASP A 146 16.61 -15.84 19.55
CA ASP A 146 15.97 -14.74 20.29
C ASP A 146 15.16 -13.84 19.38
N SER A 147 15.61 -13.61 18.14
CA SER A 147 14.83 -12.84 17.16
C SER A 147 13.56 -13.57 16.73
N ALA A 148 13.60 -14.90 16.60
CA ALA A 148 12.40 -15.69 16.29
C ALA A 148 11.37 -15.66 17.44
N MET A 149 11.85 -15.72 18.69
CA MET A 149 10.99 -15.62 19.87
C MET A 149 10.34 -14.23 19.98
N GLU A 150 11.11 -13.15 19.80
CA GLU A 150 10.59 -11.77 19.81
C GLU A 150 9.55 -11.57 18.70
N PHE A 151 9.79 -12.11 17.50
CA PHE A 151 8.84 -12.06 16.39
C PHE A 151 7.53 -12.79 16.71
N LEU A 152 7.60 -13.98 17.30
CA LEU A 152 6.41 -14.72 17.73
C LEU A 152 5.63 -13.96 18.81
N GLU A 153 6.33 -13.30 19.73
CA GLU A 153 5.72 -12.47 20.76
C GLU A 153 5.03 -11.24 20.17
N ILE A 154 5.63 -10.62 19.13
CA ILE A 154 4.98 -9.55 18.36
C ILE A 154 3.67 -10.05 17.76
N LEU A 155 3.66 -11.18 17.06
CA LEU A 155 2.44 -11.75 16.47
C LEU A 155 1.39 -12.09 17.52
N ASN A 156 1.80 -12.65 18.66
CA ASN A 156 0.89 -12.95 19.76
C ASN A 156 0.27 -11.67 20.32
N THR A 157 1.07 -10.62 20.58
CA THR A 157 0.59 -9.33 21.07
C THR A 157 -0.41 -8.70 20.10
N LEU A 158 -0.12 -8.71 18.80
CA LEU A 158 -1.03 -8.23 17.76
C LEU A 158 -2.33 -9.03 17.73
N SER A 159 -2.26 -10.35 17.92
CA SER A 159 -3.44 -11.23 17.90
C SER A 159 -4.42 -10.93 19.04
N LEU A 160 -3.90 -10.50 20.17
CA LEU A 160 -4.66 -10.15 21.37
C LEU A 160 -5.13 -8.69 21.41
N SER A 161 -4.72 -7.86 20.43
CA SER A 161 -5.15 -6.46 20.37
C SER A 161 -6.67 -6.36 20.26
N LYS A 162 -7.27 -5.56 21.17
CA LYS A 162 -8.72 -5.38 21.24
C LYS A 162 -9.25 -4.38 20.21
N HIS A 163 -8.43 -3.41 19.82
CA HIS A 163 -8.82 -2.30 18.94
C HIS A 163 -8.09 -2.41 17.61
N LYS A 164 -8.78 -3.00 16.63
CA LYS A 164 -8.31 -3.22 15.26
C LYS A 164 -9.29 -2.57 14.29
N LYS A 165 -8.77 -1.94 13.25
CA LYS A 165 -9.57 -1.42 12.12
C LYS A 165 -9.18 -2.20 10.89
N TYR A 166 -10.15 -2.83 10.24
CA TYR A 166 -9.97 -3.41 8.90
C TYR A 166 -9.92 -2.29 7.87
N LEU A 167 -8.93 -2.34 6.98
CA LEU A 167 -8.73 -1.32 5.97
C LEU A 167 -9.57 -1.61 4.73
N ALA A 168 -9.42 -2.80 4.16
CA ALA A 168 -10.24 -3.18 3.02
C ALA A 168 -11.66 -3.59 3.44
N SER A 169 -12.61 -3.39 2.52
CA SER A 169 -14.03 -3.73 2.73
C SER A 169 -14.23 -5.25 2.95
N GLU A 170 -15.41 -5.64 3.46
CA GLU A 170 -15.75 -7.07 3.63
C GLU A 170 -15.80 -7.86 2.31
N GLY A 171 -16.13 -7.18 1.22
CA GLY A 171 -16.18 -7.77 -0.12
C GLY A 171 -14.82 -7.84 -0.80
N PHE A 172 -13.78 -7.26 -0.22
CA PHE A 172 -12.44 -7.33 -0.76
C PHE A 172 -11.84 -8.73 -0.48
N THR A 173 -11.46 -9.41 -1.54
CA THR A 173 -10.69 -10.65 -1.45
C THR A 173 -9.33 -10.42 -2.08
N SER A 174 -8.27 -10.88 -1.44
CA SER A 174 -6.93 -10.89 -2.04
C SER A 174 -6.95 -11.69 -3.35
N ILE A 175 -5.99 -11.42 -4.23
CA ILE A 175 -5.89 -12.14 -5.51
C ILE A 175 -5.77 -13.64 -5.19
N LYS A 176 -6.86 -14.39 -5.38
CA LYS A 176 -6.80 -15.84 -5.41
C LYS A 176 -6.77 -16.26 -6.88
N GLU A 177 -5.90 -17.19 -7.20
CA GLU A 177 -5.86 -17.85 -8.51
C GLU A 177 -7.16 -18.60 -8.87
N ASP A 178 -8.18 -18.59 -8.00
CA ASP A 178 -9.45 -19.27 -8.20
C ASP A 178 -10.58 -18.34 -8.69
N VAL A 179 -11.01 -18.61 -9.88
CA VAL A 179 -11.81 -17.89 -10.87
C VAL A 179 -13.22 -17.43 -10.44
N LYS A 180 -13.69 -17.56 -9.20
CA LYS A 180 -15.11 -17.29 -8.85
C LYS A 180 -15.38 -16.23 -7.77
N GLY A 181 -14.39 -15.67 -7.09
CA GLY A 181 -14.58 -14.64 -6.05
C GLY A 181 -14.26 -13.22 -6.47
N ASP A 182 -13.91 -12.97 -7.72
CA ASP A 182 -12.93 -11.96 -8.09
C ASP A 182 -13.43 -10.70 -8.80
N ARG A 183 -14.72 -10.41 -8.77
CA ARG A 183 -15.25 -9.19 -9.42
C ARG A 183 -14.65 -7.91 -8.82
N VAL A 184 -14.41 -7.89 -7.53
CA VAL A 184 -13.86 -6.71 -6.84
C VAL A 184 -12.37 -6.55 -7.18
N ASN A 185 -11.61 -7.63 -7.13
CA ASN A 185 -10.18 -7.60 -7.44
C ASN A 185 -9.91 -7.31 -8.92
N THR A 186 -10.66 -7.94 -9.83
CA THR A 186 -10.59 -7.65 -11.26
C THR A 186 -10.89 -6.17 -11.54
N MET A 187 -11.92 -5.64 -10.90
CA MET A 187 -12.28 -4.22 -10.98
C MET A 187 -11.15 -3.31 -10.47
N TYR A 188 -10.57 -3.63 -9.32
CA TYR A 188 -9.45 -2.85 -8.77
C TYR A 188 -8.22 -2.91 -9.65
N SER A 189 -7.80 -4.10 -10.04
CA SER A 189 -6.71 -4.31 -10.99
C SER A 189 -6.91 -3.47 -12.25
N TYR A 190 -8.10 -3.51 -12.81
CA TYR A 190 -8.43 -2.72 -13.98
C TYR A 190 -8.31 -1.22 -13.72
N ILE A 191 -8.87 -0.72 -12.63
CA ILE A 191 -8.75 0.71 -12.28
C ILE A 191 -7.28 1.08 -12.03
N LEU A 192 -6.55 0.27 -11.29
CA LEU A 192 -5.15 0.52 -10.96
C LEU A 192 -4.25 0.56 -12.22
N THR A 193 -4.58 -0.21 -13.24
CA THR A 193 -3.82 -0.22 -14.49
C THR A 193 -4.28 0.84 -15.49
N HIS A 194 -5.51 1.36 -15.37
CA HIS A 194 -6.11 2.27 -16.36
C HIS A 194 -6.49 3.64 -15.80
N PHE A 195 -6.23 3.97 -14.52
CA PHE A 195 -6.69 5.24 -13.95
C PHE A 195 -6.15 6.47 -14.67
N ASN A 196 -4.99 6.37 -15.30
CA ASN A 196 -4.38 7.44 -16.10
C ASN A 196 -4.90 7.52 -17.55
N ASP A 197 -5.75 6.58 -17.98
CA ASP A 197 -6.51 6.76 -19.22
C ASP A 197 -7.64 7.75 -18.98
N SER A 198 -7.59 8.89 -19.68
CA SER A 198 -8.63 9.93 -19.60
C SER A 198 -10.02 9.46 -20.02
N ASN A 199 -10.09 8.36 -20.78
CA ASN A 199 -11.35 7.76 -21.27
C ASN A 199 -11.94 6.74 -20.31
N LEU A 200 -11.25 6.38 -19.23
CA LEU A 200 -11.77 5.43 -18.23
C LEU A 200 -13.18 5.83 -17.75
N ARG A 201 -14.15 4.96 -17.97
CA ARG A 201 -15.56 5.17 -17.63
C ARG A 201 -16.07 4.04 -16.74
N ILE A 202 -16.92 4.42 -15.79
CA ILE A 202 -17.62 3.46 -14.92
C ILE A 202 -18.48 2.46 -15.74
N THR A 203 -18.93 2.85 -16.93
CA THR A 203 -19.75 2.01 -17.81
C THR A 203 -19.01 0.78 -18.30
N GLU A 204 -17.71 0.89 -18.58
CA GLU A 204 -16.88 -0.23 -19.04
C GLU A 204 -16.75 -1.28 -17.93
N LEU A 205 -16.43 -0.85 -16.71
CA LEU A 205 -16.33 -1.75 -15.57
C LEU A 205 -17.67 -2.38 -15.18
N ALA A 206 -18.76 -1.63 -15.34
CA ALA A 206 -20.09 -2.16 -15.10
C ALA A 206 -20.42 -3.30 -16.09
N GLN A 207 -20.10 -3.12 -17.39
CA GLN A 207 -20.27 -4.14 -18.42
C GLN A 207 -19.41 -5.39 -18.14
N GLU A 208 -18.14 -5.22 -17.86
CA GLU A 208 -17.24 -6.34 -17.50
C GLU A 208 -17.70 -7.09 -16.25
N SER A 209 -18.34 -6.38 -15.32
CA SER A 209 -18.91 -6.96 -14.10
C SER A 209 -20.30 -7.57 -14.30
N ASN A 210 -20.88 -7.52 -15.52
CA ASN A 210 -22.27 -7.89 -15.83
C ASN A 210 -23.28 -7.16 -14.93
N MET A 211 -23.07 -5.85 -14.72
CA MET A 211 -23.92 -4.99 -13.90
C MET A 211 -24.42 -3.78 -14.70
N SER A 212 -25.55 -3.21 -14.31
CA SER A 212 -25.91 -1.87 -14.77
C SER A 212 -24.96 -0.84 -14.14
N THR A 213 -24.75 0.30 -14.82
CA THR A 213 -23.88 1.38 -14.32
C THR A 213 -24.30 1.87 -12.92
N SER A 214 -25.62 1.95 -12.69
CA SER A 214 -26.16 2.36 -11.39
C SER A 214 -25.86 1.32 -10.30
N ALA A 215 -26.12 0.04 -10.59
CA ALA A 215 -25.85 -1.05 -9.65
C ALA A 215 -24.36 -1.15 -9.33
N PHE A 216 -23.51 -1.01 -10.35
CA PHE A 216 -22.06 -0.98 -10.17
C PHE A 216 -21.62 0.22 -9.32
N GLY A 217 -22.13 1.41 -9.58
CA GLY A 217 -21.82 2.62 -8.79
C GLY A 217 -22.19 2.47 -7.31
N HIS A 218 -23.34 1.87 -7.00
CA HIS A 218 -23.73 1.57 -5.63
C HIS A 218 -22.83 0.50 -4.98
N PHE A 219 -22.54 -0.56 -5.71
CA PHE A 219 -21.63 -1.62 -5.28
C PHE A 219 -20.24 -1.05 -5.01
N PHE A 220 -19.68 -0.27 -5.94
CA PHE A 220 -18.39 0.38 -5.79
C PHE A 220 -18.34 1.28 -4.54
N LYS A 221 -19.34 2.16 -4.39
CA LYS A 221 -19.40 3.07 -3.23
C LYS A 221 -19.54 2.31 -1.91
N LYS A 222 -20.31 1.22 -1.88
CA LYS A 222 -20.45 0.36 -0.69
C LYS A 222 -19.10 -0.31 -0.35
N SER A 223 -18.36 -0.77 -1.36
CA SER A 223 -17.07 -1.46 -1.19
C SER A 223 -15.92 -0.52 -0.81
N THR A 224 -15.91 0.74 -1.32
CA THR A 224 -14.77 1.67 -1.20
C THR A 224 -15.01 2.86 -0.30
N ASN A 225 -16.25 3.07 0.17
CA ASN A 225 -16.69 4.32 0.81
C ASN A 225 -16.54 5.58 -0.06
N LYS A 226 -16.17 5.43 -1.34
CA LYS A 226 -15.97 6.53 -2.29
C LYS A 226 -16.74 6.28 -3.59
N SER A 227 -17.16 7.33 -4.27
CA SER A 227 -17.65 7.16 -5.64
C SER A 227 -16.48 6.76 -6.55
N PHE A 228 -16.79 6.04 -7.64
CA PHE A 228 -15.81 5.69 -8.67
C PHE A 228 -14.99 6.91 -9.14
N THR A 229 -15.69 8.00 -9.45
CA THR A 229 -15.04 9.24 -9.90
C THR A 229 -14.08 9.80 -8.85
N GLN A 230 -14.48 9.83 -7.57
CA GLN A 230 -13.60 10.31 -6.50
C GLN A 230 -12.38 9.40 -6.33
N PHE A 231 -12.58 8.11 -6.38
CA PHE A 231 -11.49 7.14 -6.27
C PHE A 231 -10.45 7.32 -7.39
N VAL A 232 -10.91 7.40 -8.65
CA VAL A 232 -10.02 7.62 -9.80
C VAL A 232 -9.31 8.99 -9.71
N VAL A 233 -10.01 10.04 -9.26
CA VAL A 233 -9.39 11.36 -9.04
C VAL A 233 -8.31 11.30 -7.99
N ASP A 234 -8.53 10.64 -6.86
CA ASP A 234 -7.54 10.53 -5.80
C ASP A 234 -6.27 9.82 -6.30
N MET A 235 -6.44 8.75 -7.09
CA MET A 235 -5.32 8.06 -7.72
C MET A 235 -4.54 8.93 -8.71
N ARG A 236 -5.25 9.64 -9.59
CA ARG A 236 -4.64 10.57 -10.55
C ARG A 236 -3.85 11.68 -9.87
N LEU A 237 -4.40 12.24 -8.78
CA LEU A 237 -3.73 13.29 -8.02
C LEU A 237 -2.49 12.76 -7.28
N GLY A 238 -2.54 11.55 -6.74
CA GLY A 238 -1.38 10.87 -6.15
C GLY A 238 -0.26 10.68 -7.17
N TYR A 239 -0.61 10.17 -8.35
CA TYR A 239 0.37 9.99 -9.44
C TYR A 239 0.93 11.32 -9.95
N ALA A 240 0.08 12.35 -10.12
CA ALA A 240 0.54 13.69 -10.50
C ALA A 240 1.50 14.29 -9.46
N SER A 241 1.24 14.09 -8.16
CA SER A 241 2.13 14.54 -7.09
C SER A 241 3.53 13.93 -7.25
N LYS A 242 3.60 12.62 -7.54
CA LYS A 242 4.86 11.93 -7.81
C LYS A 242 5.59 12.51 -9.03
N LEU A 243 4.90 12.73 -10.14
CA LEU A 243 5.50 13.30 -11.36
C LEU A 243 5.99 14.75 -11.12
N LEU A 244 5.27 15.53 -10.32
CA LEU A 244 5.69 16.88 -9.96
C LEU A 244 7.05 16.93 -9.27
N LEU A 245 7.39 15.92 -8.49
CA LEU A 245 8.64 15.86 -7.74
C LEU A 245 9.77 15.20 -8.53
N ASN A 246 9.44 14.14 -9.27
CA ASN A 246 10.44 13.23 -9.84
C ASN A 246 10.64 13.42 -11.36
N SER A 247 9.97 14.40 -11.98
CA SER A 247 10.14 14.71 -13.40
C SER A 247 10.33 16.19 -13.65
N ASN A 248 10.84 16.48 -14.87
CA ASN A 248 10.93 17.85 -15.38
C ASN A 248 9.77 18.20 -16.33
N HIS A 249 8.76 17.33 -16.45
CA HIS A 249 7.58 17.57 -17.27
C HIS A 249 6.87 18.85 -16.87
N SER A 250 6.30 19.56 -17.82
CA SER A 250 5.46 20.72 -17.55
C SER A 250 4.22 20.32 -16.74
N ILE A 251 3.59 21.27 -16.08
CA ILE A 251 2.34 21.05 -15.33
C ILE A 251 1.25 20.47 -16.27
N SER A 252 1.27 20.89 -17.54
CA SER A 252 0.34 20.42 -18.57
C SER A 252 0.57 18.94 -18.91
N GLU A 253 1.83 18.59 -19.18
CA GLU A 253 2.21 17.20 -19.46
C GLU A 253 1.83 16.27 -18.29
N ILE A 254 2.13 16.69 -17.06
CA ILE A 254 1.78 15.92 -15.86
C ILE A 254 0.25 15.75 -15.73
N ALA A 255 -0.53 16.80 -16.01
CA ALA A 255 -1.97 16.68 -15.97
C ALA A 255 -2.48 15.61 -16.94
N TYR A 256 -2.00 15.63 -18.19
CA TYR A 256 -2.41 14.65 -19.22
C TYR A 256 -1.90 13.25 -18.92
N GLU A 257 -0.64 13.11 -18.53
CA GLU A 257 -0.05 11.81 -18.16
C GLU A 257 -0.73 11.18 -16.94
N SER A 258 -1.26 12.00 -16.06
CA SER A 258 -2.05 11.55 -14.92
C SER A 258 -3.54 11.27 -15.26
N GLY A 259 -3.91 11.34 -16.52
CA GLY A 259 -5.26 11.01 -16.99
C GLY A 259 -6.29 12.13 -16.90
N PHE A 260 -5.87 13.37 -16.65
CA PHE A 260 -6.76 14.52 -16.77
C PHE A 260 -6.81 15.02 -18.20
N ASN A 261 -7.98 15.20 -18.74
CA ASN A 261 -8.21 15.78 -20.08
C ASN A 261 -8.37 17.30 -20.07
N ASN A 262 -8.32 17.93 -18.90
CA ASN A 262 -8.48 19.37 -18.73
C ASN A 262 -7.58 19.91 -17.61
N ILE A 263 -6.63 20.78 -17.98
CA ILE A 263 -5.65 21.35 -17.06
C ILE A 263 -6.31 22.23 -15.99
N ALA A 264 -7.36 22.99 -16.34
CA ALA A 264 -8.06 23.84 -15.37
C ALA A 264 -8.75 22.98 -14.30
N ASN A 265 -9.37 21.86 -14.69
CA ASN A 265 -9.95 20.90 -13.76
C ASN A 265 -8.89 20.22 -12.90
N PHE A 266 -7.76 19.83 -13.49
CA PHE A 266 -6.60 19.30 -12.75
C PHE A 266 -6.14 20.28 -11.67
N ASN A 267 -5.84 21.53 -12.05
CA ASN A 267 -5.36 22.54 -11.11
C ASN A 267 -6.35 22.78 -9.96
N ARG A 268 -7.66 22.86 -10.28
CA ARG A 268 -8.73 23.03 -9.29
C ARG A 268 -8.79 21.86 -8.31
N LEU A 269 -8.80 20.62 -8.82
CA LEU A 269 -8.87 19.41 -8.00
C LEU A 269 -7.58 19.20 -7.18
N PHE A 270 -6.43 19.49 -7.78
CA PHE A 270 -5.14 19.41 -7.09
C PHE A 270 -5.09 20.39 -5.92
N LYS A 271 -5.43 21.68 -6.17
CA LYS A 271 -5.47 22.69 -5.11
C LYS A 271 -6.50 22.34 -4.02
N LYS A 272 -7.67 21.79 -4.40
CA LYS A 272 -8.67 21.34 -3.43
C LYS A 272 -8.16 20.20 -2.54
N ASN A 273 -7.38 19.26 -3.11
CA ASN A 273 -6.92 18.06 -2.41
C ASN A 273 -5.62 18.32 -1.60
N LYS A 274 -4.68 19.08 -2.20
CA LYS A 274 -3.35 19.34 -1.63
C LYS A 274 -3.20 20.73 -0.99
N PHE A 275 -4.26 21.57 -1.04
CA PHE A 275 -4.31 22.93 -0.48
C PHE A 275 -3.40 23.98 -1.16
N ILE A 276 -2.49 23.55 -2.04
CA ILE A 276 -1.59 24.39 -2.84
C ILE A 276 -1.68 24.01 -4.32
N THR A 277 -1.22 24.93 -5.20
CA THR A 277 -1.24 24.67 -6.65
C THR A 277 -0.15 23.67 -7.04
N PRO A 278 -0.28 22.94 -8.18
CA PRO A 278 0.77 22.05 -8.68
C PRO A 278 2.14 22.75 -8.82
N LYS A 279 2.15 24.02 -9.23
CA LYS A 279 3.38 24.80 -9.36
C LYS A 279 4.04 25.04 -8.00
N GLN A 280 3.26 25.49 -7.01
CA GLN A 280 3.73 25.68 -5.64
C GLN A 280 4.21 24.36 -5.03
N TYR A 281 3.48 23.28 -5.28
CA TYR A 281 3.82 21.95 -4.84
C TYR A 281 5.21 21.53 -5.34
N ARG A 282 5.47 21.68 -6.64
CA ARG A 282 6.80 21.45 -7.22
C ARG A 282 7.88 22.34 -6.63
N GLN A 283 7.61 23.64 -6.50
CA GLN A 283 8.60 24.60 -6.00
C GLN A 283 8.99 24.37 -4.56
N ASN A 284 8.01 24.04 -3.72
CA ASN A 284 8.22 23.88 -2.28
C ASN A 284 8.86 22.54 -1.92
N LEU A 285 8.76 21.54 -2.79
CA LEU A 285 8.98 20.14 -2.42
C LEU A 285 9.95 19.40 -3.36
N LYS A 286 10.48 20.08 -4.42
CA LYS A 286 11.45 19.44 -5.32
C LYS A 286 12.78 19.24 -4.57
N PRO A 287 13.32 17.99 -4.50
CA PRO A 287 14.61 17.74 -3.87
C PRO A 287 15.73 18.57 -4.53
N SER A 288 16.75 18.98 -3.77
CA SER A 288 18.01 19.46 -4.33
C SER A 288 18.62 18.40 -5.25
N ASN A 289 19.30 18.82 -6.30
CA ASN A 289 19.79 18.02 -7.45
C ASN A 289 20.65 16.75 -7.13
N ASP A 290 20.92 16.46 -5.85
CA ASP A 290 21.80 15.34 -5.44
C ASP A 290 21.07 14.05 -5.06
N PHE A 291 19.73 14.03 -5.14
CA PHE A 291 18.95 12.84 -4.76
C PHE A 291 18.63 11.96 -5.99
N ASN A 292 19.40 10.90 -6.15
CA ASN A 292 19.19 9.91 -7.24
C ASN A 292 18.48 8.66 -6.69
N TRP A 293 17.16 8.58 -6.87
CA TRP A 293 16.29 7.48 -6.44
C TRP A 293 16.57 6.17 -7.20
N GLU A 294 17.12 6.24 -8.45
CA GLU A 294 17.45 5.05 -9.26
C GLU A 294 18.51 4.16 -8.60
N LYS A 295 19.31 4.69 -7.68
CA LYS A 295 20.34 3.93 -6.97
C LYS A 295 19.83 3.12 -5.78
N GLN A 296 18.59 3.33 -5.32
CA GLN A 296 18.08 2.71 -4.09
C GLN A 296 17.08 1.58 -4.33
N LEU A 297 16.45 1.52 -5.49
CA LEU A 297 15.63 0.39 -5.89
C LEU A 297 16.54 -0.58 -6.66
N SER A 298 16.77 -1.76 -6.11
CA SER A 298 17.31 -2.86 -6.93
C SER A 298 16.39 -3.00 -8.14
N PRO A 299 16.86 -2.84 -9.39
CA PRO A 299 16.01 -2.87 -10.58
C PRO A 299 15.20 -4.15 -10.73
N ASN A 300 15.53 -5.19 -9.97
CA ASN A 300 14.94 -6.52 -10.02
C ASN A 300 13.88 -6.79 -8.93
N GLN A 301 13.57 -5.82 -8.05
CA GLN A 301 12.66 -6.06 -6.92
C GLN A 301 11.18 -5.94 -7.30
N PHE A 302 10.86 -5.12 -8.31
CA PHE A 302 9.50 -4.92 -8.77
C PHE A 302 9.37 -5.29 -10.24
N MET A 303 8.58 -6.31 -10.54
CA MET A 303 8.30 -6.74 -11.91
C MET A 303 6.86 -6.36 -12.32
N PRO A 304 6.65 -5.85 -13.55
CA PRO A 304 5.31 -5.71 -14.10
C PRO A 304 4.67 -7.10 -14.31
N PRO A 305 3.33 -7.22 -14.17
CA PRO A 305 2.61 -8.50 -14.21
C PRO A 305 2.85 -9.33 -15.47
N ASP A 306 3.13 -8.67 -16.60
CA ASP A 306 3.23 -9.31 -17.94
C ASP A 306 4.59 -9.96 -18.25
N ASN A 307 5.57 -9.90 -17.35
CA ASN A 307 6.89 -10.51 -17.56
C ASN A 307 7.03 -11.95 -17.04
N TYR A 308 5.92 -12.62 -16.74
CA TYR A 308 5.94 -14.07 -16.49
C TYR A 308 5.87 -14.86 -17.79
N LEU A 309 6.97 -14.93 -18.54
CA LEU A 309 7.20 -16.06 -19.41
C LEU A 309 7.59 -17.25 -18.51
N ILE A 310 6.59 -18.04 -18.13
CA ILE A 310 6.82 -19.39 -17.64
C ILE A 310 7.53 -20.15 -18.78
N LYS A 311 8.77 -20.52 -18.56
CA LYS A 311 9.43 -21.61 -19.27
C LYS A 311 9.38 -22.84 -18.44
#